data_7460ba3b907cefd3b799af79c6527c77
#
_entry.id   7460ba3b907cefd3b799af79c6527c77
#
_cell.length_a   1.000
_cell.length_b   1.000
_cell.length_c   1.000
_cell.angle_alpha   90.00
_cell.angle_beta   90.00
_cell.angle_gamma   90.00
#
_symmetry.space_group_name_H-M   'P 1'
#
loop_
_entity.id
_entity.type
_entity.pdbx_description
1 polymer ?
#
loop_
_entity_poly.entity_id
_entity_poly.type
_entity_poly.pdbx_seq_one_letter_code
_entity_poly.pdbx_strand_id
1 'polypeptide(L)'
;REGALVLLNNDATVRDGFLDALLDPLADPMVGATTALILLAGRYREARDDEAVALSGNGPTRWVRLSDDEARAGLGAILVNSTGNIVDSSGNGQDRDWLVPVAQLAAPEQVFGICGGACAIRRDAWEEVGGIRTDLFMYYEDTDLSYKLREAGYDVRFVRQAVVDHEHAASSDATSPMFARVNARNRLIVAAEHASWQVITSALVRSVVRAARAGFRGPTAHGVAQGIAAIPGALRRRHARNSRRAGAHLR
;
A
#
# COMPACT_ATOMS: atom_id res chain seq x y z
N ARG A 1 14.53 9.60 -22.11
CA ARG A 1 13.90 10.46 -21.09
C ARG A 1 14.37 10.01 -19.72
N GLU A 2 15.34 10.72 -19.18
CA GLU A 2 15.91 10.42 -17.88
C GLU A 2 15.06 11.06 -16.76
N GLY A 3 15.03 10.44 -15.58
CA GLY A 3 14.42 10.95 -14.37
C GLY A 3 13.44 9.99 -13.71
N ALA A 4 13.10 10.31 -12.46
CA ALA A 4 12.14 9.59 -11.66
C ALA A 4 11.18 10.58 -10.96
N LEU A 5 10.00 10.09 -10.60
CA LEU A 5 9.08 10.78 -9.71
C LEU A 5 9.23 10.17 -8.31
N VAL A 6 9.40 11.00 -7.31
CA VAL A 6 9.46 10.58 -5.91
C VAL A 6 8.15 11.01 -5.24
N LEU A 7 7.48 10.05 -4.63
CA LEU A 7 6.34 10.29 -3.75
C LEU A 7 6.81 10.17 -2.30
N LEU A 8 6.47 11.15 -1.50
CA LEU A 8 6.81 11.19 -0.09
C LEU A 8 5.64 11.83 0.68
N ASN A 9 5.18 11.16 1.73
CA ASN A 9 4.16 11.73 2.61
C ASN A 9 4.67 12.98 3.32
N ASN A 10 3.80 13.92 3.57
CA ASN A 10 4.12 15.19 4.24
C ASN A 10 4.44 15.04 5.74
N ASP A 11 4.15 13.88 6.33
CA ASP A 11 4.44 13.47 7.71
C ASP A 11 5.55 12.41 7.78
N ALA A 12 6.39 12.33 6.73
CA ALA A 12 7.55 11.47 6.65
C ALA A 12 8.86 12.28 6.66
N THR A 13 9.81 11.86 7.48
CA THR A 13 11.16 12.46 7.57
C THR A 13 12.17 11.47 6.99
N VAL A 14 12.89 11.90 5.96
CA VAL A 14 13.93 11.08 5.30
C VAL A 14 15.22 11.07 6.13
N ARG A 15 15.93 9.93 6.09
CA ARG A 15 17.28 9.80 6.67
C ARG A 15 18.36 10.07 5.62
N ASP A 16 19.60 10.29 6.08
CA ASP A 16 20.74 10.52 5.20
C ASP A 16 20.91 9.43 4.15
N GLY A 17 21.23 9.83 2.92
CA GLY A 17 21.41 8.92 1.78
C GLY A 17 20.10 8.34 1.20
N PHE A 18 18.94 8.75 1.72
CA PHE A 18 17.63 8.23 1.28
C PHE A 18 17.44 8.30 -0.23
N LEU A 19 17.66 9.46 -0.83
CA LEU A 19 17.33 9.68 -2.24
C LEU A 19 18.25 8.87 -3.16
N ASP A 20 19.56 8.86 -2.87
CA ASP A 20 20.53 8.10 -3.65
C ASP A 20 20.22 6.60 -3.60
N ALA A 21 19.98 6.07 -2.41
CA ALA A 21 19.62 4.66 -2.24
C ALA A 21 18.29 4.31 -2.95
N LEU A 22 17.28 5.18 -2.85
CA LEU A 22 15.96 4.93 -3.44
C LEU A 22 16.02 4.91 -4.98
N LEU A 23 16.86 5.74 -5.59
CA LEU A 23 16.96 5.88 -7.04
C LEU A 23 17.92 4.88 -7.70
N ASP A 24 18.92 4.39 -6.98
CA ASP A 24 19.97 3.50 -7.52
C ASP A 24 19.41 2.28 -8.30
N PRO A 25 18.42 1.51 -7.78
CA PRO A 25 17.90 0.36 -8.51
C PRO A 25 17.12 0.71 -9.79
N LEU A 26 16.71 1.97 -9.97
CA LEU A 26 16.03 2.42 -11.20
C LEU A 26 16.97 2.51 -12.42
N ALA A 27 18.28 2.36 -12.21
CA ALA A 27 19.24 2.22 -13.29
C ALA A 27 19.01 0.92 -14.11
N ASP A 28 18.44 -0.12 -13.50
CA ASP A 28 17.98 -1.32 -14.19
C ASP A 28 16.69 -1.02 -14.96
N PRO A 29 16.67 -1.16 -16.30
CA PRO A 29 15.49 -0.86 -17.11
C PRO A 29 14.29 -1.78 -16.80
N MET A 30 14.49 -2.91 -16.16
CA MET A 30 13.40 -3.79 -15.72
C MET A 30 12.72 -3.28 -14.42
N VAL A 31 13.38 -2.42 -13.66
CA VAL A 31 12.83 -1.86 -12.43
C VAL A 31 12.03 -0.59 -12.76
N GLY A 32 10.72 -0.67 -12.66
CA GLY A 32 9.81 0.46 -12.89
C GLY A 32 9.61 1.34 -11.67
N ALA A 33 9.77 0.79 -10.47
CA ALA A 33 9.61 1.53 -9.23
C ALA A 33 10.41 0.92 -8.07
N THR A 34 10.68 1.76 -7.08
CA THR A 34 11.29 1.39 -5.79
C THR A 34 10.42 1.86 -4.64
N THR A 35 10.46 1.14 -3.53
CA THR A 35 9.76 1.50 -2.29
C THR A 35 10.73 1.46 -1.12
N ALA A 36 10.62 2.44 -0.23
CA ALA A 36 11.51 2.65 0.90
C ALA A 36 11.22 1.70 2.08
N LEU A 37 12.13 1.62 3.02
CA LEU A 37 11.89 1.18 4.38
C LEU A 37 11.20 2.31 5.15
N ILE A 38 9.91 2.18 5.33
CA ILE A 38 9.11 3.15 6.10
C ILE A 38 9.01 2.62 7.53
N LEU A 39 9.48 3.41 8.48
CA LEU A 39 9.44 3.11 9.91
C LEU A 39 8.35 3.93 10.60
N LEU A 40 7.74 3.37 11.63
CA LEU A 40 6.91 4.15 12.54
C LEU A 40 7.82 5.05 13.39
N ALA A 41 7.55 6.34 13.40
CA ALA A 41 8.28 7.27 14.23
C ALA A 41 8.09 6.96 15.72
N GLY A 42 9.20 7.06 16.48
CA GLY A 42 9.25 6.70 17.88
C GLY A 42 9.65 5.26 18.14
N ARG A 43 9.44 4.81 19.37
CA ARG A 43 9.73 3.45 19.82
C ARG A 43 8.52 2.84 20.50
N TYR A 44 8.42 1.52 20.47
CA TYR A 44 7.23 0.79 20.87
C TYR A 44 7.59 -0.38 21.77
N ARG A 45 6.73 -0.72 22.71
CA ARG A 45 6.78 -1.95 23.49
C ARG A 45 5.54 -2.78 23.25
N GLU A 46 5.60 -4.04 23.59
CA GLU A 46 4.39 -4.87 23.59
C GLU A 46 3.35 -4.33 24.59
N ALA A 47 2.11 -4.30 24.14
CA ALA A 47 0.99 -3.86 24.95
C ALA A 47 0.65 -4.93 26.02
N ARG A 48 0.21 -4.47 27.18
CA ARG A 48 -0.43 -5.33 28.20
C ARG A 48 -1.89 -5.57 27.82
N ASP A 49 -2.50 -6.59 28.39
CA ASP A 49 -3.88 -6.99 28.05
C ASP A 49 -4.92 -5.91 28.34
N ASP A 50 -4.67 -5.06 29.35
CA ASP A 50 -5.54 -3.98 29.82
C ASP A 50 -5.37 -2.66 29.05
N GLU A 51 -4.39 -2.58 28.14
CA GLU A 51 -4.12 -1.34 27.38
C GLU A 51 -5.02 -1.22 26.16
N ALA A 52 -5.89 -0.21 26.16
CA ALA A 52 -6.89 0.02 25.11
C ALA A 52 -6.29 0.66 23.84
N VAL A 53 -5.25 1.49 23.98
CA VAL A 53 -4.62 2.22 22.86
C VAL A 53 -3.36 1.48 22.43
N ALA A 54 -3.50 0.58 21.46
CA ALA A 54 -2.37 -0.15 20.92
C ALA A 54 -2.52 -0.36 19.40
N LEU A 55 -1.40 -0.30 18.69
CA LEU A 55 -1.34 -0.70 17.29
C LEU A 55 -1.48 -2.22 17.22
N SER A 56 -2.25 -2.70 16.27
CA SER A 56 -2.43 -4.13 16.00
C SER A 56 -2.24 -4.41 14.52
N GLY A 57 -1.67 -5.58 14.24
CA GLY A 57 -1.51 -6.12 12.89
C GLY A 57 -2.22 -7.46 12.76
N ASN A 58 -1.79 -8.27 11.81
CA ASN A 58 -2.30 -9.61 11.58
C ASN A 58 -1.78 -10.65 12.61
N GLY A 59 -0.75 -10.28 13.38
CA GLY A 59 -0.20 -11.12 14.46
C GLY A 59 -0.90 -10.91 15.80
N PRO A 60 -0.58 -11.74 16.82
CA PRO A 60 -1.16 -11.63 18.15
C PRO A 60 -0.60 -10.45 18.95
N THR A 61 0.57 -9.96 18.59
CA THR A 61 1.26 -8.90 19.34
C THR A 61 0.63 -7.55 19.05
N ARG A 62 0.35 -6.80 20.12
CA ARG A 62 -0.12 -5.42 20.09
C ARG A 62 0.99 -4.51 20.59
N TRP A 63 1.08 -3.29 20.09
CA TRP A 63 2.18 -2.39 20.37
C TRP A 63 1.69 -1.05 20.89
N VAL A 64 2.36 -0.51 21.93
CA VAL A 64 2.11 0.80 22.50
C VAL A 64 3.34 1.67 22.31
N ARG A 65 3.13 2.92 21.84
CA ARG A 65 4.20 3.90 21.70
C ARG A 65 4.73 4.29 23.08
N LEU A 66 6.04 4.30 23.22
CA LEU A 66 6.71 4.77 24.42
C LEU A 66 6.71 6.29 24.48
N SER A 67 6.87 6.84 25.69
CA SER A 67 7.15 8.26 25.90
C SER A 67 8.49 8.65 25.27
N ASP A 68 8.65 9.94 25.00
CA ASP A 68 9.91 10.45 24.43
C ASP A 68 11.11 10.21 25.33
N ASP A 69 10.91 10.20 26.67
CA ASP A 69 11.98 9.93 27.63
C ASP A 69 12.44 8.47 27.56
N GLU A 70 11.50 7.52 27.51
CA GLU A 70 11.78 6.09 27.35
C GLU A 70 12.42 5.80 26.00
N ALA A 71 11.96 6.47 24.95
CA ALA A 71 12.52 6.35 23.61
C ALA A 71 13.95 6.88 23.55
N ARG A 72 14.23 8.03 24.19
CA ARG A 72 15.61 8.57 24.33
C ARG A 72 16.52 7.68 25.16
N ALA A 73 15.97 6.98 26.14
CA ALA A 73 16.71 5.96 26.91
C ALA A 73 16.99 4.67 26.11
N GLY A 74 16.57 4.60 24.84
CA GLY A 74 16.78 3.45 23.96
C GLY A 74 15.86 2.27 24.23
N LEU A 75 14.83 2.42 25.07
CA LEU A 75 13.89 1.35 25.39
C LEU A 75 12.97 1.02 24.19
N GLY A 76 12.42 -0.19 24.20
CA GLY A 76 11.47 -0.67 23.18
C GLY A 76 12.09 -0.94 21.80
N ALA A 77 11.25 -1.22 20.83
CA ALA A 77 11.62 -1.56 19.46
C ALA A 77 11.23 -0.43 18.48
N ILE A 78 11.96 -0.32 17.37
CA ILE A 78 11.55 0.43 16.19
C ILE A 78 10.73 -0.53 15.33
N LEU A 79 9.54 -0.12 14.91
CA LEU A 79 8.64 -0.93 14.13
C LEU A 79 8.60 -0.49 12.67
N VAL A 80 8.43 -1.44 11.79
CA VAL A 80 8.18 -1.20 10.37
C VAL A 80 6.75 -0.71 10.18
N ASN A 81 6.57 0.37 9.43
CA ASN A 81 5.28 0.74 8.86
C ASN A 81 5.08 -0.03 7.55
N SER A 82 6.04 0.02 6.63
CA SER A 82 5.92 -0.65 5.34
C SER A 82 7.29 -0.95 4.73
N THR A 83 7.37 -2.07 4.03
CA THR A 83 8.44 -2.41 3.08
C THR A 83 7.88 -2.55 1.65
N GLY A 84 6.74 -1.94 1.39
CA GLY A 84 5.98 -1.98 0.15
C GLY A 84 4.60 -2.60 0.31
N ASN A 85 3.88 -2.69 -0.78
CA ASN A 85 2.51 -3.19 -0.82
C ASN A 85 2.46 -4.68 -1.16
N ILE A 86 1.53 -5.39 -0.55
CA ILE A 86 1.11 -6.74 -0.93
C ILE A 86 -0.41 -6.82 -1.08
N VAL A 87 -0.90 -7.76 -1.87
CA VAL A 87 -2.34 -8.00 -2.03
C VAL A 87 -2.64 -9.44 -1.65
N ASP A 88 -3.57 -9.63 -0.72
CA ASP A 88 -3.99 -10.96 -0.28
C ASP A 88 -5.02 -11.61 -1.23
N SER A 89 -5.36 -12.87 -0.96
CA SER A 89 -6.34 -13.64 -1.73
C SER A 89 -7.77 -13.11 -1.65
N SER A 90 -8.04 -12.08 -0.86
CA SER A 90 -9.30 -11.38 -0.77
C SER A 90 -9.29 -9.99 -1.42
N GLY A 91 -8.18 -9.64 -2.10
CA GLY A 91 -8.00 -8.36 -2.77
C GLY A 91 -7.71 -7.19 -1.81
N ASN A 92 -7.32 -7.47 -0.55
CA ASN A 92 -6.85 -6.39 0.32
C ASN A 92 -5.41 -6.04 -0.04
N GLY A 93 -5.19 -4.76 -0.38
CA GLY A 93 -3.88 -4.13 -0.33
C GLY A 93 -3.47 -3.93 1.12
N GLN A 94 -2.24 -4.25 1.46
CA GLN A 94 -1.69 -4.17 2.81
C GLN A 94 -0.23 -3.74 2.74
N ASP A 95 0.21 -3.04 3.79
CA ASP A 95 1.62 -2.78 4.01
C ASP A 95 2.34 -4.10 4.37
N ARG A 96 3.36 -4.46 3.58
CA ARG A 96 4.22 -5.60 3.89
C ARG A 96 5.02 -5.29 5.15
N ASP A 97 5.16 -6.29 6.02
CA ASP A 97 5.91 -6.23 7.28
C ASP A 97 5.37 -5.22 8.31
N TRP A 98 4.10 -4.81 8.21
CA TRP A 98 3.45 -3.94 9.20
C TRP A 98 3.66 -4.43 10.62
N LEU A 99 4.22 -3.59 11.48
CA LEU A 99 4.54 -3.79 12.89
C LEU A 99 5.65 -4.83 13.18
N VAL A 100 6.39 -5.29 12.19
CA VAL A 100 7.56 -6.13 12.41
C VAL A 100 8.67 -5.28 13.06
N PRO A 101 9.30 -5.71 14.18
CA PRO A 101 10.48 -5.03 14.70
C PRO A 101 11.61 -5.02 13.67
N VAL A 102 12.24 -3.86 13.46
CA VAL A 102 13.31 -3.70 12.44
C VAL A 102 14.45 -4.70 12.65
N ALA A 103 14.76 -5.03 13.91
CA ALA A 103 15.80 -6.02 14.24
C ALA A 103 15.46 -7.45 13.75
N GLN A 104 14.20 -7.73 13.44
CA GLN A 104 13.70 -9.01 12.96
C GLN A 104 13.34 -8.98 11.47
N LEU A 105 13.53 -7.82 10.80
CA LEU A 105 13.13 -7.65 9.42
C LEU A 105 13.99 -8.48 8.47
N ALA A 106 13.35 -9.40 7.76
CA ALA A 106 13.94 -10.29 6.76
C ALA A 106 13.31 -10.13 5.36
N ALA A 107 12.81 -8.94 5.04
CA ALA A 107 12.11 -8.65 3.79
C ALA A 107 13.02 -8.82 2.57
N PRO A 108 12.61 -9.60 1.55
CA PRO A 108 13.30 -9.67 0.28
C PRO A 108 13.17 -8.36 -0.50
N GLU A 109 14.13 -8.10 -1.39
CA GLU A 109 14.10 -6.91 -2.28
C GLU A 109 12.89 -6.92 -3.22
N GLN A 110 12.51 -8.10 -3.73
CA GLN A 110 11.32 -8.20 -4.56
C GLN A 110 10.05 -8.01 -3.72
N VAL A 111 9.17 -7.16 -4.20
CA VAL A 111 7.88 -6.87 -3.58
C VAL A 111 6.80 -6.75 -4.64
N PHE A 112 5.55 -6.98 -4.26
CA PHE A 112 4.43 -6.83 -5.20
C PHE A 112 4.29 -5.41 -5.70
N GLY A 113 4.35 -4.41 -4.80
CA GLY A 113 4.09 -3.04 -5.15
C GLY A 113 4.73 -2.03 -4.22
N ILE A 114 4.64 -0.78 -4.61
CA ILE A 114 5.09 0.37 -3.84
C ILE A 114 4.14 0.65 -2.66
N CYS A 115 4.67 1.26 -1.60
CA CYS A 115 3.89 2.01 -0.64
C CYS A 115 3.95 3.50 -1.02
N GLY A 116 2.79 4.13 -1.23
CA GLY A 116 2.69 5.54 -1.62
C GLY A 116 3.28 6.52 -0.61
N GLY A 117 3.54 6.07 0.62
CA GLY A 117 4.14 6.87 1.67
C GLY A 117 5.60 7.27 1.42
N ALA A 118 6.39 6.43 0.72
CA ALA A 118 7.76 6.75 0.28
C ALA A 118 8.20 5.80 -0.84
N CYS A 119 8.24 6.28 -2.07
CA CYS A 119 8.62 5.48 -3.23
C CYS A 119 9.19 6.36 -4.35
N ALA A 120 9.85 5.73 -5.32
CA ALA A 120 10.21 6.36 -6.59
C ALA A 120 9.72 5.53 -7.76
N ILE A 121 9.31 6.19 -8.83
CA ILE A 121 8.83 5.58 -10.05
C ILE A 121 9.62 6.16 -11.22
N ARG A 122 10.16 5.30 -12.06
CA ARG A 122 10.84 5.72 -13.27
C ARG A 122 9.88 6.49 -14.18
N ARG A 123 10.32 7.61 -14.74
CA ARG A 123 9.46 8.52 -15.50
C ARG A 123 8.80 7.86 -16.70
N ASP A 124 9.56 7.07 -17.46
CA ASP A 124 9.04 6.37 -18.64
C ASP A 124 8.01 5.29 -18.25
N ALA A 125 8.27 4.54 -17.17
CA ALA A 125 7.30 3.59 -16.63
C ALA A 125 6.01 4.28 -16.17
N TRP A 126 6.13 5.43 -15.49
CA TRP A 126 4.98 6.25 -15.10
C TRP A 126 4.16 6.72 -16.30
N GLU A 127 4.82 7.25 -17.34
CA GLU A 127 4.17 7.72 -18.56
C GLU A 127 3.48 6.56 -19.31
N GLU A 128 4.14 5.40 -19.39
CA GLU A 128 3.60 4.21 -20.04
C GLU A 128 2.33 3.68 -19.39
N VAL A 129 2.32 3.60 -18.05
CA VAL A 129 1.17 3.04 -17.32
C VAL A 129 0.08 4.07 -17.00
N GLY A 130 0.33 5.36 -17.31
CA GLY A 130 -0.62 6.45 -17.11
C GLY A 130 -0.74 6.93 -15.66
N GLY A 131 0.27 6.65 -14.83
CA GLY A 131 0.40 7.18 -13.48
C GLY A 131 -0.73 6.81 -12.51
N ILE A 132 -0.89 7.63 -11.47
CA ILE A 132 -1.92 7.47 -10.42
C ILE A 132 -3.30 7.91 -10.93
N ARG A 133 -4.32 7.16 -10.55
CA ARG A 133 -5.72 7.46 -10.85
C ARG A 133 -6.32 8.45 -9.85
N THR A 134 -6.87 9.52 -10.37
CA THR A 134 -7.52 10.55 -9.55
C THR A 134 -8.92 10.15 -9.05
N ASP A 135 -9.61 9.24 -9.74
CA ASP A 135 -10.95 8.79 -9.37
C ASP A 135 -10.97 7.86 -8.14
N LEU A 136 -9.83 7.27 -7.76
CA LEU A 136 -9.69 6.57 -6.48
C LEU A 136 -9.63 7.55 -5.31
N PHE A 137 -9.15 8.77 -5.51
CA PHE A 137 -8.98 9.86 -4.54
C PHE A 137 -7.88 9.56 -3.52
N MET A 138 -8.05 8.54 -2.66
CA MET A 138 -7.05 8.09 -1.70
C MET A 138 -7.31 6.62 -1.35
N TYR A 139 -6.26 5.92 -0.92
CA TYR A 139 -6.20 4.46 -0.67
C TYR A 139 -6.41 3.61 -1.92
N TYR A 140 -5.54 2.63 -2.12
CA TYR A 140 -5.46 1.75 -3.29
C TYR A 140 -4.93 2.40 -4.58
N GLU A 141 -4.59 3.70 -4.61
CA GLU A 141 -3.96 4.33 -5.77
C GLU A 141 -2.56 3.79 -6.03
N ASP A 142 -1.81 3.49 -4.97
CA ASP A 142 -0.50 2.82 -5.01
C ASP A 142 -0.62 1.35 -5.40
N THR A 143 -1.63 0.66 -4.90
CA THR A 143 -1.94 -0.72 -5.28
C THR A 143 -2.34 -0.80 -6.76
N ASP A 144 -3.19 0.11 -7.27
CA ASP A 144 -3.57 0.21 -8.69
C ASP A 144 -2.33 0.47 -9.57
N LEU A 145 -1.48 1.42 -9.17
CA LEU A 145 -0.23 1.72 -9.88
C LEU A 145 0.72 0.51 -9.88
N SER A 146 0.82 -0.19 -8.75
CA SER A 146 1.64 -1.39 -8.63
C SER A 146 1.19 -2.51 -9.57
N TYR A 147 -0.11 -2.73 -9.67
CA TYR A 147 -0.68 -3.65 -10.66
C TYR A 147 -0.30 -3.23 -12.09
N LYS A 148 -0.48 -1.96 -12.43
CA LYS A 148 -0.18 -1.45 -13.78
C LYS A 148 1.30 -1.63 -14.15
N LEU A 149 2.21 -1.31 -13.23
CA LEU A 149 3.66 -1.51 -13.44
C LEU A 149 3.98 -2.99 -13.71
N ARG A 150 3.49 -3.88 -12.85
CA ARG A 150 3.70 -5.32 -13.03
C ARG A 150 3.06 -5.86 -14.31
N GLU A 151 1.89 -5.40 -14.62
CA GLU A 151 1.22 -5.72 -15.86
C GLU A 151 2.00 -5.22 -17.08
N ALA A 152 2.71 -4.09 -17.02
CA ALA A 152 3.60 -3.61 -18.06
C ALA A 152 4.94 -4.37 -18.13
N GLY A 153 5.20 -5.28 -17.18
CA GLY A 153 6.41 -6.10 -17.14
C GLY A 153 7.53 -5.55 -16.25
N TYR A 154 7.25 -4.48 -15.50
CA TYR A 154 8.22 -3.89 -14.59
C TYR A 154 8.26 -4.61 -13.25
N ASP A 155 9.47 -4.70 -12.70
CA ASP A 155 9.71 -5.07 -11.30
C ASP A 155 9.51 -3.88 -10.37
N VAL A 156 9.12 -4.18 -9.14
CA VAL A 156 9.14 -3.25 -8.01
C VAL A 156 10.15 -3.75 -6.98
N ARG A 157 11.08 -2.89 -6.54
CA ARG A 157 12.13 -3.23 -5.59
C ARG A 157 11.96 -2.52 -4.26
N PHE A 158 12.05 -3.28 -3.19
CA PHE A 158 12.20 -2.74 -1.85
C PHE A 158 13.66 -2.37 -1.60
N VAL A 159 13.90 -1.17 -1.09
CA VAL A 159 15.24 -0.63 -0.83
C VAL A 159 15.42 -0.39 0.67
N ARG A 160 16.09 -1.34 1.32
CA ARG A 160 16.32 -1.31 2.78
C ARG A 160 17.10 -0.08 3.24
N GLN A 161 18.01 0.44 2.41
CA GLN A 161 18.88 1.58 2.71
C GLN A 161 18.16 2.92 2.57
N ALA A 162 17.07 2.98 1.81
CA ALA A 162 16.24 4.16 1.71
C ALA A 162 15.25 4.20 2.88
N VAL A 163 15.60 4.91 3.95
CA VAL A 163 14.85 4.89 5.21
C VAL A 163 14.13 6.20 5.45
N VAL A 164 12.86 6.10 5.86
CA VAL A 164 12.06 7.24 6.34
C VAL A 164 11.40 6.90 7.68
N ASP A 165 11.26 7.90 8.54
CA ASP A 165 10.45 7.85 9.76
C ASP A 165 9.10 8.53 9.48
N HIS A 166 7.99 7.84 9.72
CA HIS A 166 6.63 8.27 9.39
C HIS A 166 5.81 8.44 10.67
N GLU A 167 5.27 9.64 10.88
CA GLU A 167 4.37 9.96 12.00
C GLU A 167 2.97 9.40 11.71
N HIS A 168 2.88 8.07 11.74
CA HIS A 168 1.62 7.37 11.49
C HIS A 168 0.51 7.90 12.42
N ALA A 169 -0.62 8.26 11.85
CA ALA A 169 -1.78 8.87 12.49
C ALA A 169 -1.80 10.41 12.56
N ALA A 170 -0.80 11.11 12.07
CA ALA A 170 -0.90 12.56 11.96
C ALA A 170 -1.90 13.00 10.86
N SER A 171 -2.03 12.21 9.79
CA SER A 171 -2.83 12.59 8.60
C SER A 171 -3.97 11.64 8.24
N SER A 172 -4.01 10.40 8.73
CA SER A 172 -5.06 9.43 8.38
C SER A 172 -5.55 8.64 9.59
N ASP A 173 -6.73 8.97 10.06
CA ASP A 173 -7.45 8.17 11.06
C ASP A 173 -8.07 6.95 10.38
N ALA A 174 -7.43 5.76 10.57
CA ALA A 174 -7.91 4.49 10.06
C ALA A 174 -9.31 4.10 10.62
N THR A 175 -9.77 4.79 11.68
CA THR A 175 -11.12 4.62 12.23
C THR A 175 -12.13 5.57 11.61
N SER A 176 -11.69 6.52 10.76
CA SER A 176 -12.58 7.52 10.18
C SER A 176 -13.65 6.90 9.27
N PRO A 177 -14.87 7.47 9.28
CA PRO A 177 -15.93 7.04 8.35
C PRO A 177 -15.52 7.15 6.88
N MET A 178 -14.70 8.13 6.53
CA MET A 178 -14.18 8.33 5.19
C MET A 178 -13.24 7.19 4.80
N PHE A 179 -12.26 6.84 5.67
CA PHE A 179 -11.37 5.69 5.45
C PHE A 179 -12.17 4.42 5.18
N ALA A 180 -13.10 4.08 6.08
CA ALA A 180 -13.90 2.86 5.97
C ALA A 180 -14.67 2.79 4.64
N ARG A 181 -15.25 3.92 4.20
CA ARG A 181 -16.01 4.00 2.94
C ARG A 181 -15.12 3.88 1.72
N VAL A 182 -14.06 4.72 1.63
CA VAL A 182 -13.20 4.80 0.45
C VAL A 182 -12.39 3.51 0.27
N ASN A 183 -11.85 2.96 1.35
CA ASN A 183 -11.13 1.69 1.35
C ASN A 183 -12.01 0.55 0.85
N ALA A 184 -13.25 0.40 1.37
CA ALA A 184 -14.18 -0.63 0.93
C ALA A 184 -14.57 -0.50 -0.56
N ARG A 185 -14.75 0.73 -1.06
CA ARG A 185 -15.03 1.03 -2.47
C ARG A 185 -13.85 0.66 -3.36
N ASN A 186 -12.68 1.21 -3.06
CA ASN A 186 -11.52 1.11 -3.93
C ASN A 186 -10.98 -0.32 -4.02
N ARG A 187 -11.02 -1.08 -2.92
CA ARG A 187 -10.67 -2.50 -2.95
C ARG A 187 -11.44 -3.26 -4.03
N LEU A 188 -12.76 -3.08 -4.13
CA LEU A 188 -13.57 -3.76 -5.13
C LEU A 188 -13.27 -3.29 -6.56
N ILE A 189 -13.03 -1.99 -6.74
CA ILE A 189 -12.68 -1.41 -8.04
C ILE A 189 -11.35 -1.98 -8.54
N VAL A 190 -10.30 -1.93 -7.70
CA VAL A 190 -8.96 -2.38 -8.06
C VAL A 190 -8.93 -3.89 -8.26
N ALA A 191 -9.59 -4.67 -7.39
CA ALA A 191 -9.71 -6.11 -7.57
C ALA A 191 -10.41 -6.45 -8.90
N ALA A 192 -11.54 -5.81 -9.23
CA ALA A 192 -12.26 -6.06 -10.47
C ALA A 192 -11.44 -5.72 -11.71
N GLU A 193 -10.60 -4.69 -11.62
CA GLU A 193 -9.79 -4.23 -12.75
C GLU A 193 -8.55 -5.11 -12.99
N HIS A 194 -7.89 -5.58 -11.93
CA HIS A 194 -6.56 -6.19 -12.04
C HIS A 194 -6.49 -7.66 -11.61
N ALA A 195 -7.24 -8.05 -10.59
CA ALA A 195 -7.05 -9.34 -9.95
C ALA A 195 -7.63 -10.53 -10.74
N SER A 196 -7.27 -11.75 -10.35
CA SER A 196 -7.89 -12.96 -10.90
C SER A 196 -9.39 -13.04 -10.54
N TRP A 197 -10.18 -13.79 -11.31
CA TRP A 197 -11.60 -13.96 -11.04
C TRP A 197 -11.87 -14.56 -9.64
N GLN A 198 -10.98 -15.41 -9.15
CA GLN A 198 -11.06 -15.99 -7.81
C GLN A 198 -10.94 -14.90 -6.73
N VAL A 199 -9.97 -13.99 -6.88
CA VAL A 199 -9.79 -12.85 -5.96
C VAL A 199 -10.96 -11.88 -6.05
N ILE A 200 -11.47 -11.58 -7.25
CA ILE A 200 -12.66 -10.71 -7.45
C ILE A 200 -13.85 -11.29 -6.68
N THR A 201 -14.13 -12.58 -6.89
CA THR A 201 -15.25 -13.27 -6.22
C THR A 201 -15.08 -13.26 -4.70
N SER A 202 -13.89 -13.58 -4.21
CA SER A 202 -13.56 -13.54 -2.77
C SER A 202 -13.74 -12.14 -2.18
N ALA A 203 -13.21 -11.10 -2.87
CA ALA A 203 -13.35 -9.71 -2.46
C ALA A 203 -14.82 -9.29 -2.37
N LEU A 204 -15.63 -9.66 -3.37
CA LEU A 204 -17.06 -9.34 -3.42
C LEU A 204 -17.82 -10.03 -2.27
N VAL A 205 -17.66 -11.35 -2.13
CA VAL A 205 -18.36 -12.12 -1.08
C VAL A 205 -18.01 -11.59 0.31
N ARG A 206 -16.72 -11.40 0.60
CA ARG A 206 -16.28 -10.88 1.90
C ARG A 206 -16.79 -9.46 2.17
N SER A 207 -16.86 -8.62 1.13
CA SER A 207 -17.40 -7.25 1.26
C SER A 207 -18.89 -7.27 1.58
N VAL A 208 -19.65 -8.10 0.88
CA VAL A 208 -21.12 -8.25 1.11
C VAL A 208 -21.37 -8.81 2.52
N VAL A 209 -20.64 -9.86 2.92
CA VAL A 209 -20.76 -10.41 4.29
C VAL A 209 -20.43 -9.36 5.35
N ARG A 210 -19.39 -8.54 5.15
CA ARG A 210 -19.05 -7.45 6.08
C ARG A 210 -20.16 -6.40 6.13
N ALA A 211 -20.73 -6.00 4.99
CA ALA A 211 -21.84 -5.08 4.94
C ALA A 211 -23.11 -5.66 5.61
N ALA A 212 -23.39 -6.94 5.40
CA ALA A 212 -24.53 -7.63 6.01
C ALA A 212 -24.40 -7.70 7.53
N ARG A 213 -23.21 -8.00 8.07
CA ARG A 213 -22.92 -7.99 9.53
C ARG A 213 -23.14 -6.62 10.14
N ALA A 214 -22.96 -5.54 9.37
CA ALA A 214 -23.27 -4.17 9.77
C ALA A 214 -24.74 -3.78 9.47
N GLY A 215 -25.62 -4.73 9.12
CA GLY A 215 -27.02 -4.47 8.76
C GLY A 215 -27.18 -3.63 7.51
N PHE A 216 -26.20 -3.67 6.57
CA PHE A 216 -26.14 -2.84 5.36
C PHE A 216 -26.15 -1.33 5.67
N ARG A 217 -25.61 -0.93 6.81
CA ARG A 217 -25.57 0.47 7.29
C ARG A 217 -24.12 0.92 7.51
N GLY A 218 -23.96 2.24 7.57
CA GLY A 218 -22.68 2.87 7.88
C GLY A 218 -21.72 2.98 6.69
N PRO A 219 -20.53 3.58 6.94
CA PRO A 219 -19.59 3.97 5.89
C PRO A 219 -19.08 2.79 5.05
N THR A 220 -18.76 1.67 5.69
CA THR A 220 -18.26 0.47 5.00
C THR A 220 -19.32 -0.10 4.03
N ALA A 221 -20.58 -0.22 4.48
CA ALA A 221 -21.66 -0.73 3.61
C ALA A 221 -21.92 0.21 2.43
N HIS A 222 -21.84 1.53 2.66
CA HIS A 222 -21.94 2.52 1.60
C HIS A 222 -20.79 2.38 0.58
N GLY A 223 -19.54 2.23 1.08
CA GLY A 223 -18.37 1.98 0.22
C GLY A 223 -18.50 0.70 -0.61
N VAL A 224 -18.99 -0.39 0.00
CA VAL A 224 -19.27 -1.65 -0.71
C VAL A 224 -20.30 -1.44 -1.83
N ALA A 225 -21.41 -0.76 -1.56
CA ALA A 225 -22.43 -0.48 -2.58
C ALA A 225 -21.85 0.35 -3.74
N GLN A 226 -21.08 1.40 -3.44
CA GLN A 226 -20.39 2.21 -4.45
C GLN A 226 -19.37 1.38 -5.25
N GLY A 227 -18.60 0.51 -4.59
CA GLY A 227 -17.65 -0.39 -5.24
C GLY A 227 -18.33 -1.36 -6.20
N ILE A 228 -19.42 -2.00 -5.77
CA ILE A 228 -20.20 -2.91 -6.61
C ILE A 228 -20.76 -2.17 -7.85
N ALA A 229 -21.31 -0.99 -7.66
CA ALA A 229 -21.81 -0.16 -8.77
C ALA A 229 -20.71 0.24 -9.78
N ALA A 230 -19.45 0.34 -9.33
CA ALA A 230 -18.31 0.67 -10.17
C ALA A 230 -17.70 -0.52 -10.93
N ILE A 231 -18.01 -1.78 -10.56
CA ILE A 231 -17.44 -2.99 -11.17
C ILE A 231 -17.61 -3.02 -12.71
N PRO A 232 -18.77 -2.71 -13.31
CA PRO A 232 -18.88 -2.72 -14.77
C PRO A 232 -17.89 -1.78 -15.47
N GLY A 233 -17.63 -0.62 -14.87
CA GLY A 233 -16.62 0.33 -15.35
C GLY A 233 -15.19 -0.21 -15.23
N ALA A 234 -14.85 -0.84 -14.10
CA ALA A 234 -13.56 -1.47 -13.86
C ALA A 234 -13.30 -2.61 -14.87
N LEU A 235 -14.29 -3.47 -15.12
CA LEU A 235 -14.19 -4.56 -16.10
C LEU A 235 -14.03 -4.05 -17.53
N ARG A 236 -14.66 -2.93 -17.90
CA ARG A 236 -14.45 -2.29 -19.20
C ARG A 236 -13.01 -1.79 -19.36
N ARG A 237 -12.45 -1.14 -18.34
CA ARG A 237 -11.05 -0.70 -18.35
C ARG A 237 -10.09 -1.89 -18.46
N ARG A 238 -10.33 -2.96 -17.70
CA ARG A 238 -9.58 -4.23 -17.81
C ARG A 238 -9.59 -4.77 -19.23
N HIS A 239 -10.76 -4.84 -19.86
CA HIS A 239 -10.90 -5.33 -21.23
C HIS A 239 -10.13 -4.45 -22.23
N ALA A 240 -10.29 -3.13 -22.16
CA ALA A 240 -9.59 -2.18 -23.03
C ALA A 240 -8.06 -2.28 -22.89
N ARG A 241 -7.55 -2.46 -21.68
CA ARG A 241 -6.11 -2.64 -21.41
C ARG A 241 -5.60 -3.96 -22.01
N ASN A 242 -6.31 -5.06 -21.79
CA ASN A 242 -5.93 -6.37 -22.33
C ASN A 242 -5.92 -6.38 -23.86
N SER A 243 -6.89 -5.72 -24.50
CA SER A 243 -6.96 -5.59 -25.96
C SER A 243 -5.79 -4.79 -26.54
N ARG A 244 -5.35 -3.71 -25.87
CA ARG A 244 -4.18 -2.92 -26.28
C ARG A 244 -2.89 -3.76 -26.23
N ARG A 245 -2.71 -4.59 -25.18
CA ARG A 245 -1.55 -5.48 -25.03
C ARG A 245 -1.50 -6.57 -26.10
N ALA A 246 -2.63 -7.20 -26.36
CA ALA A 246 -2.72 -8.20 -27.42
C ALA A 246 -2.35 -7.61 -28.79
N GLY A 247 -2.77 -6.37 -29.07
CA GLY A 247 -2.41 -5.67 -30.31
C GLY A 247 -0.93 -5.23 -30.40
N ALA A 248 -0.27 -5.01 -29.24
CA ALA A 248 1.16 -4.64 -29.22
C ALA A 248 2.09 -5.84 -29.45
N HIS A 249 1.68 -7.05 -29.05
CA HIS A 249 2.45 -8.29 -29.31
C HIS A 249 2.33 -8.83 -30.74
N LEU A 250 1.44 -8.27 -31.56
CA LEU A 250 1.24 -8.65 -32.96
C LEU A 250 1.94 -7.72 -33.96
N ARG A 251 2.70 -6.76 -33.49
CA ARG A 251 3.50 -5.80 -34.31
C ARG A 251 4.99 -5.98 -34.03
#